data_5d19aea81bad772e36db89342e63b25f
#
_entry.id   5d19aea81bad772e36db89342e63b25f
#
_cell.length_a   1.000
_cell.length_b   1.000
_cell.length_c   1.000
_cell.angle_alpha   90.00
_cell.angle_beta   90.00
_cell.angle_gamma   90.00
#
_symmetry.space_group_name_H-M   'P 1'
#
loop_
_entity.id
_entity.type
_entity.pdbx_description
1 polymer ?
#
loop_
_entity_poly.entity_id
_entity_poly.type
_entity_poly.pdbx_seq_one_letter_code
_entity_poly.pdbx_strand_id
1 'polypeptide(L)'
;MPFDLVIEIPNEPGALARVAAAISDAGVNLAAATCMGTAEQVELHVLVPHAEAARHALALSQLAVTREREVVVVDVEDRPGVLADLTRKVATSGVDLDLVYVATNNRLVFGSSDLDGLKAALDE
;
A
#
# COMPACT_ATOMS: atom_id res chain seq x y z
N MET A 1 2.51 -11.57 -6.21
CA MET A 1 2.88 -11.02 -4.90
C MET A 1 2.61 -9.53 -4.88
N PRO A 2 1.64 -9.04 -4.10
CA PRO A 2 1.38 -7.60 -4.06
C PRO A 2 2.43 -6.87 -3.24
N PHE A 3 2.73 -5.67 -3.66
CA PHE A 3 3.73 -4.82 -3.03
C PHE A 3 3.18 -3.44 -2.76
N ASP A 4 3.62 -2.86 -1.65
CA ASP A 4 3.40 -1.47 -1.33
C ASP A 4 4.64 -0.69 -1.74
N LEU A 5 4.45 0.30 -2.60
CA LEU A 5 5.53 1.18 -3.04
C LEU A 5 5.32 2.56 -2.45
N VAL A 6 6.38 3.19 -1.98
CA VAL A 6 6.32 4.53 -1.40
C VAL A 6 7.04 5.52 -2.31
N ILE A 7 6.34 6.59 -2.62
CA ILE A 7 6.87 7.71 -3.39
C ILE A 7 6.79 8.95 -2.50
N GLU A 8 7.92 9.61 -2.30
CA GLU A 8 7.97 10.85 -1.52
C GLU A 8 7.83 12.03 -2.45
N ILE A 9 6.93 12.93 -2.10
CA ILE A 9 6.67 14.12 -2.91
C ILE A 9 6.64 15.36 -2.02
N PRO A 10 7.00 16.54 -2.56
CA PRO A 10 6.89 17.76 -1.77
C PRO A 10 5.43 18.09 -1.47
N ASN A 11 5.17 18.66 -0.31
CA ASN A 11 3.81 19.05 0.07
C ASN A 11 3.53 20.44 -0.49
N GLU A 12 3.10 20.50 -1.74
CA GLU A 12 2.79 21.75 -2.41
C GLU A 12 1.66 21.53 -3.40
N PRO A 13 0.91 22.60 -3.73
CA PRO A 13 -0.21 22.45 -4.68
C PRO A 13 0.25 21.87 -6.00
N GLY A 14 -0.49 20.88 -6.49
CA GLY A 14 -0.24 20.25 -7.78
C GLY A 14 0.78 19.12 -7.77
N ALA A 15 1.52 18.92 -6.68
CA ALA A 15 2.53 17.87 -6.64
C ALA A 15 1.89 16.48 -6.76
N LEU A 16 0.86 16.22 -5.99
CA LEU A 16 0.17 14.93 -6.06
C LEU A 16 -0.50 14.74 -7.42
N ALA A 17 -1.05 15.81 -7.99
CA ALA A 17 -1.67 15.71 -9.32
C ALA A 17 -0.65 15.31 -10.38
N ARG A 18 0.54 15.87 -10.32
CA ARG A 18 1.62 15.51 -11.26
C ARG A 18 2.02 14.04 -11.11
N VAL A 19 2.15 13.59 -9.87
CA VAL A 19 2.52 12.20 -9.61
C VAL A 19 1.42 11.25 -10.08
N ALA A 20 0.16 11.56 -9.79
CA ALA A 20 -0.97 10.74 -10.22
C ALA A 20 -1.04 10.66 -11.75
N ALA A 21 -0.81 11.77 -12.43
CA ALA A 21 -0.79 11.78 -13.89
C ALA A 21 0.36 10.93 -14.43
N ALA A 22 1.53 11.03 -13.82
CA ALA A 22 2.69 10.24 -14.24
C ALA A 22 2.45 8.74 -14.05
N ILE A 23 1.82 8.36 -12.93
CA ILE A 23 1.47 6.98 -12.68
C ILE A 23 0.49 6.47 -13.73
N SER A 24 -0.52 7.27 -14.06
CA SER A 24 -1.49 6.94 -15.08
C SER A 24 -0.83 6.78 -16.45
N ASP A 25 0.06 7.71 -16.81
CA ASP A 25 0.77 7.67 -18.08
C ASP A 25 1.69 6.45 -18.17
N ALA A 26 2.21 6.01 -17.05
CA ALA A 26 3.05 4.80 -16.98
C ALA A 26 2.25 3.52 -17.14
N GLY A 27 0.92 3.60 -17.17
CA GLY A 27 0.06 2.43 -17.31
C GLY A 27 -0.06 1.60 -16.05
N VAL A 28 0.28 2.18 -14.90
CA VAL A 28 0.19 1.48 -13.62
C VAL A 28 -1.19 1.67 -13.04
N ASN A 29 -1.88 0.56 -12.77
CA ASN A 29 -3.19 0.60 -12.15
C ASN A 29 -3.05 0.68 -10.64
N LEU A 30 -3.68 1.66 -10.03
CA LEU A 30 -3.65 1.82 -8.59
C LEU A 30 -4.79 1.02 -7.96
N ALA A 31 -4.46 -0.12 -7.39
CA ALA A 31 -5.43 -0.93 -6.65
C ALA A 31 -5.73 -0.31 -5.29
N ALA A 32 -4.81 0.49 -4.77
CA ALA A 32 -5.01 1.29 -3.56
C ALA A 32 -3.99 2.40 -3.54
N ALA A 33 -4.32 3.48 -2.85
CA ALA A 33 -3.41 4.59 -2.64
C ALA A 33 -3.72 5.25 -1.31
N THR A 34 -2.68 5.60 -0.57
CA THR A 34 -2.80 6.33 0.68
C THR A 34 -1.75 7.42 0.69
N CYS A 35 -2.17 8.63 0.91
CA CYS A 35 -1.28 9.79 0.90
C CYS A 35 -1.34 10.47 2.25
N MET A 36 -0.20 10.64 2.87
CA MET A 36 -0.11 11.19 4.21
C MET A 36 1.14 12.02 4.33
N GLY A 37 1.04 13.16 4.98
CA GLY A 37 2.19 14.02 5.00
C GLY A 37 2.31 14.90 6.22
N THR A 38 3.49 15.51 6.29
CA THR A 38 3.79 16.57 7.24
C THR A 38 3.78 17.90 6.50
N ALA A 39 4.23 18.95 7.16
CA ALA A 39 4.22 20.29 6.54
C ALA A 39 5.08 20.37 5.28
N GLU A 40 6.13 19.57 5.19
CA GLU A 40 7.11 19.70 4.12
C GLU A 40 7.04 18.59 3.08
N GLN A 41 6.70 17.39 3.48
CA GLN A 41 6.81 16.23 2.62
C GLN A 41 5.64 15.28 2.80
N VAL A 42 5.27 14.62 1.72
CA VAL A 42 4.13 13.71 1.69
C VAL A 42 4.63 12.36 1.21
N GLU A 43 4.16 11.30 1.83
CA GLU A 43 4.40 9.93 1.39
C GLU A 43 3.14 9.41 0.72
N LEU A 44 3.30 8.96 -0.53
CA LEU A 44 2.23 8.30 -1.25
C LEU A 44 2.54 6.82 -1.27
N HIS A 45 1.64 6.02 -0.69
CA HIS A 45 1.70 4.57 -0.76
C HIS A 45 0.79 4.09 -1.87
N VAL A 46 1.30 3.24 -2.74
CA VAL A 46 0.50 2.66 -3.81
C VAL A 46 0.64 1.14 -3.77
N LEU A 47 -0.47 0.45 -3.99
CA LEU A 47 -0.51 -1.00 -4.04
C LEU A 47 -0.42 -1.44 -5.49
N VAL A 48 0.56 -2.30 -5.79
CA VAL A 48 0.76 -2.82 -7.14
C VAL A 48 0.93 -4.34 -7.09
N PRO A 49 0.48 -5.05 -8.13
CA PRO A 49 0.65 -6.52 -8.16
C PRO A 49 2.08 -6.95 -8.45
N HIS A 50 2.83 -6.15 -9.21
CA HIS A 50 4.19 -6.49 -9.63
C HIS A 50 5.11 -5.31 -9.40
N ALA A 51 5.97 -5.43 -8.40
CA ALA A 51 6.81 -4.31 -7.97
C ALA A 51 7.82 -3.90 -9.05
N GLU A 52 8.45 -4.86 -9.69
CA GLU A 52 9.52 -4.55 -10.64
C GLU A 52 9.00 -3.77 -11.85
N ALA A 53 7.90 -4.23 -12.43
CA ALA A 53 7.32 -3.56 -13.60
C ALA A 53 6.83 -2.16 -13.23
N ALA A 54 6.19 -2.02 -12.08
CA ALA A 54 5.68 -0.73 -11.63
C ALA A 54 6.83 0.24 -11.34
N ARG A 55 7.86 -0.24 -10.65
CA ARG A 55 9.02 0.59 -10.33
C ARG A 55 9.72 1.08 -11.61
N HIS A 56 9.85 0.19 -12.59
CA HIS A 56 10.47 0.53 -13.87
C HIS A 56 9.63 1.60 -14.59
N ALA A 57 8.33 1.40 -14.66
CA ALA A 57 7.45 2.36 -15.32
C ALA A 57 7.48 3.72 -14.64
N LEU A 58 7.49 3.74 -13.32
CA LEU A 58 7.55 4.99 -12.56
C LEU A 58 8.89 5.70 -12.76
N ALA A 59 9.98 4.93 -12.86
CA ALA A 59 11.30 5.51 -13.08
C ALA A 59 11.38 6.21 -14.44
N LEU A 60 10.71 5.67 -15.46
CA LEU A 60 10.67 6.32 -16.76
C LEU A 60 9.94 7.67 -16.72
N SER A 61 9.07 7.85 -15.74
CA SER A 61 8.38 9.11 -15.50
C SER A 61 9.07 9.97 -14.45
N GLN A 62 10.33 9.63 -14.12
CA GLN A 62 11.16 10.36 -13.17
C GLN A 62 10.60 10.33 -11.74
N LEU A 63 9.87 9.29 -11.40
CA LEU A 63 9.36 9.09 -10.04
C LEU A 63 10.19 8.01 -9.37
N ALA A 64 10.82 8.38 -8.26
CA ALA A 64 11.66 7.46 -7.50
C ALA A 64 10.83 6.77 -6.43
N VAL A 65 10.89 5.46 -6.41
CA VAL A 65 10.31 4.67 -5.32
C VAL A 65 11.34 4.61 -4.21
N THR A 66 11.01 5.16 -3.05
CA THR A 66 11.94 5.25 -1.93
C THR A 66 11.93 4.01 -1.07
N ARG A 67 10.81 3.30 -1.03
CA ARG A 67 10.69 2.05 -0.29
C ARG A 67 9.73 1.13 -1.01
N GLU A 68 9.96 -0.16 -0.89
CA GLU A 68 9.01 -1.16 -1.37
C GLU A 68 9.00 -2.32 -0.40
N ARG A 69 7.83 -2.92 -0.23
CA ARG A 69 7.71 -4.09 0.64
C ARG A 69 6.54 -4.94 0.18
N GLU A 70 6.71 -6.23 0.37
CA GLU A 70 5.62 -7.17 0.13
C GLU A 70 4.57 -7.03 1.22
N VAL A 71 3.30 -7.09 0.84
CA VAL A 71 2.18 -6.96 1.77
C VAL A 71 1.20 -8.10 1.56
N VAL A 72 0.25 -8.23 2.48
CA VAL A 72 -0.82 -9.21 2.38
C VAL A 72 -2.12 -8.49 2.09
N VAL A 73 -2.85 -8.97 1.08
CA VAL A 73 -4.13 -8.38 0.67
C VAL A 73 -5.23 -9.42 0.92
N VAL A 74 -6.27 -9.00 1.64
CA VAL A 74 -7.35 -9.89 2.06
C VAL A 74 -8.66 -9.37 1.52
N ASP A 75 -9.45 -10.24 0.87
CA ASP A 75 -10.82 -9.92 0.47
C ASP A 75 -11.70 -9.96 1.71
N VAL A 76 -12.54 -8.95 1.87
CA VAL A 76 -13.40 -8.85 3.05
C VAL A 76 -14.80 -8.46 2.63
N GLU A 77 -15.75 -8.65 3.57
CA GLU A 77 -17.07 -8.07 3.44
C GLU A 77 -17.03 -6.64 3.95
N ASP A 78 -17.71 -5.74 3.27
CA ASP A 78 -17.82 -4.36 3.70
C ASP A 78 -18.89 -4.28 4.80
N ARG A 79 -18.47 -4.51 6.03
CA ARG A 79 -19.35 -4.49 7.19
C ARG A 79 -18.65 -3.94 8.42
N PRO A 80 -19.41 -3.42 9.37
CA PRO A 80 -18.80 -2.97 10.64
C PRO A 80 -18.10 -4.15 11.33
N GLY A 81 -16.92 -3.88 11.87
CA GLY A 81 -16.20 -4.86 12.67
C GLY A 81 -15.23 -5.76 11.90
N VAL A 82 -15.23 -5.71 10.56
CA VAL A 82 -14.35 -6.60 9.81
C VAL A 82 -12.88 -6.33 10.11
N LEU A 83 -12.49 -5.06 10.19
CA LEU A 83 -11.11 -4.71 10.51
C LEU A 83 -10.75 -5.14 11.94
N ALA A 84 -11.68 -4.95 12.88
CA ALA A 84 -11.45 -5.36 14.27
C ALA A 84 -11.25 -6.87 14.36
N ASP A 85 -12.05 -7.65 13.62
CA ASP A 85 -11.93 -9.10 13.63
C ASP A 85 -10.55 -9.54 13.11
N LEU A 86 -10.11 -8.97 11.98
CA LEU A 86 -8.85 -9.36 11.38
C LEU A 86 -7.65 -8.91 12.21
N THR A 87 -7.68 -7.70 12.74
CA THR A 87 -6.57 -7.21 13.56
C THR A 87 -6.47 -8.00 14.86
N ARG A 88 -7.60 -8.42 15.44
CA ARG A 88 -7.58 -9.27 16.63
C ARG A 88 -6.97 -10.63 16.32
N LYS A 89 -7.30 -11.18 15.15
CA LYS A 89 -6.74 -12.46 14.71
C LYS A 89 -5.22 -12.38 14.61
N VAL A 90 -4.72 -11.30 14.00
CA VAL A 90 -3.27 -11.07 13.88
C VAL A 90 -2.64 -10.90 15.25
N ALA A 91 -3.26 -10.11 16.12
CA ALA A 91 -2.75 -9.87 17.48
C ALA A 91 -2.67 -11.15 18.29
N THR A 92 -3.66 -12.03 18.16
CA THR A 92 -3.67 -13.31 18.86
C THR A 92 -2.48 -14.18 18.45
N SER A 93 -2.01 -14.03 17.22
CA SER A 93 -0.84 -14.74 16.71
C SER A 93 0.47 -14.10 17.12
N GLY A 94 0.44 -12.99 17.86
CA GLY A 94 1.65 -12.30 18.30
C GLY A 94 2.37 -11.51 17.23
N VAL A 95 1.68 -11.16 16.15
CA VAL A 95 2.27 -10.45 15.01
C VAL A 95 1.90 -8.97 15.10
N ASP A 96 2.88 -8.10 14.96
CA ASP A 96 2.65 -6.65 14.93
C ASP A 96 2.26 -6.22 13.52
N LEU A 97 1.32 -5.29 13.45
CA LEU A 97 0.95 -4.64 12.19
C LEU A 97 1.52 -3.23 12.16
N ASP A 98 2.25 -2.89 11.12
CA ASP A 98 2.79 -1.54 10.96
C ASP A 98 2.25 -0.84 9.73
N LEU A 99 1.40 -1.51 8.94
CA LEU A 99 0.78 -0.92 7.78
C LEU A 99 -0.60 -1.54 7.58
N VAL A 100 -1.61 -0.71 7.48
CA VAL A 100 -2.98 -1.15 7.16
C VAL A 100 -3.66 -0.07 6.34
N TYR A 101 -4.24 -0.45 5.21
CA TYR A 101 -5.10 0.46 4.48
C TYR A 101 -6.12 -0.31 3.63
N VAL A 102 -7.09 0.42 3.11
CA VAL A 102 -8.19 -0.15 2.32
C VAL A 102 -7.83 -0.08 0.84
N ALA A 103 -8.12 -1.15 0.13
CA ALA A 103 -7.95 -1.22 -1.30
C ALA A 103 -9.30 -1.35 -2.00
N THR A 104 -9.29 -1.19 -3.31
CA THR A 104 -10.49 -1.35 -4.12
C THR A 104 -11.04 -2.77 -4.01
N ASN A 105 -12.33 -2.92 -4.34
CA ASN A 105 -13.01 -4.22 -4.35
C ASN A 105 -13.09 -4.87 -2.96
N ASN A 106 -13.33 -4.06 -1.94
CA ASN A 106 -13.51 -4.56 -0.58
C ASN A 106 -12.34 -5.40 -0.11
N ARG A 107 -11.14 -4.84 -0.21
CA ARG A 107 -9.93 -5.52 0.25
C ARG A 107 -9.22 -4.68 1.28
N LEU A 108 -8.52 -5.36 2.17
CA LEU A 108 -7.65 -4.73 3.17
C LEU A 108 -6.22 -5.14 2.91
N VAL A 109 -5.31 -4.18 3.09
CA VAL A 109 -3.88 -4.39 2.90
C VAL A 109 -3.21 -4.35 4.26
N PHE A 110 -2.40 -5.35 4.55
CA PHE A 110 -1.69 -5.47 5.82
C PHE A 110 -0.21 -5.63 5.59
N GLY A 111 0.58 -4.97 6.42
CA GLY A 111 2.03 -5.11 6.41
C GLY A 111 2.58 -5.36 7.79
N SER A 112 3.66 -6.13 7.86
CA SER A 112 4.36 -6.46 9.09
C SER A 112 5.82 -6.74 8.79
N SER A 113 6.68 -6.49 9.75
CA SER A 113 8.07 -6.91 9.66
C SER A 113 8.19 -8.44 9.72
N ASP A 114 7.18 -9.11 10.27
CA ASP A 114 7.07 -10.57 10.28
C ASP A 114 6.06 -11.00 9.23
N LEU A 115 6.47 -10.97 7.98
CA LEU A 115 5.57 -11.25 6.86
C LEU A 115 5.03 -12.68 6.89
N ASP A 116 5.89 -13.65 7.22
CA ASP A 116 5.47 -15.05 7.28
C ASP A 116 4.44 -15.27 8.37
N GLY A 117 4.66 -14.67 9.54
CA GLY A 117 3.68 -14.73 10.62
C GLY A 117 2.37 -14.08 10.26
N LEU A 118 2.44 -12.96 9.54
CA LEU A 118 1.24 -12.27 9.08
C LEU A 118 0.45 -13.14 8.10
N LYS A 119 1.13 -13.75 7.14
CA LYS A 119 0.48 -14.63 6.17
C LYS A 119 -0.20 -15.79 6.87
N ALA A 120 0.49 -16.41 7.82
CA ALA A 120 -0.07 -17.53 8.57
C ALA A 120 -1.28 -17.11 9.38
N ALA A 121 -1.23 -15.94 10.01
CA ALA A 121 -2.35 -15.44 10.82
C ALA A 121 -3.58 -15.15 9.99
N LEU A 122 -3.41 -14.63 8.78
CA LEU A 122 -4.53 -14.23 7.93
C LEU A 122 -5.03 -15.33 7.00
N ASP A 123 -4.31 -16.42 6.91
CA ASP A 123 -4.58 -17.48 5.94
C ASP A 123 -5.67 -18.44 6.40
N GLU A 124 -6.25 -18.22 7.51
CA GLU A 124 -7.31 -19.05 8.07
C GLU A 124 -8.68 -18.74 7.47
#